data_92a6c373d0b34029221bc8f5508b1b6a
#
_entry.id   92a6c373d0b34029221bc8f5508b1b6a
#
_cell.length_a   1.000
_cell.length_b   1.000
_cell.length_c   1.000
_cell.angle_alpha   90.00
_cell.angle_beta   90.00
_cell.angle_gamma   90.00
#
_symmetry.space_group_name_H-M   'P 1'
#
loop_
_entity.id
_entity.type
_entity.pdbx_description
1 polymer ?
#
loop_
_entity_poly.entity_id
_entity_poly.type
_entity_poly.pdbx_seq_one_letter_code
_entity_poly.pdbx_strand_id
1 'polypeptide(L)'
;MKTLIVVLGPTGVGKTALCLHLAKRYAAHIISADSRQMFAQLPIGTAAATPEEQQQATHHFVGNLKLDEYYSASCFETDTLALLDQLFANGDVALMTGGSMMYIDAVCYGIDDIPTVDDNTRQHVKQLLEQQGLPALVKMLKQLDPEHYDFVDKQNPRRVCHALEICLMTGNTYTSYRKKERKQRPFNIIKIGLNRPREEMYNRINQRVLQMMANGLEEEARRVYPLRGLNSLNTVGYKELFAHFDGIIPLEGAVRQIQSNTRRYMRKQLTWFKKDPEIKWFHPDNTEEITNYIDSFVGITD
;
A
#
# COMPACT_ATOMS: atom_id res chain seq x y z
N MET A 1 -14.82 18.58 15.25
CA MET A 1 -14.00 17.49 15.87
C MET A 1 -13.07 16.94 14.82
N LYS A 2 -11.74 16.82 15.11
CA LYS A 2 -10.75 16.37 14.12
C LYS A 2 -11.11 15.00 13.57
N THR A 3 -11.18 14.85 12.25
CA THR A 3 -11.67 13.64 11.59
C THR A 3 -10.81 13.28 10.38
N LEU A 4 -10.29 12.05 10.37
CA LEU A 4 -9.64 11.45 9.21
C LEU A 4 -10.66 10.61 8.42
N ILE A 5 -10.95 11.03 7.21
CA ILE A 5 -11.78 10.26 6.28
C ILE A 5 -10.86 9.36 5.46
N VAL A 6 -11.05 8.06 5.54
CA VAL A 6 -10.25 7.05 4.84
C VAL A 6 -11.07 6.46 3.69
N VAL A 7 -10.75 6.85 2.46
CA VAL A 7 -11.37 6.31 1.25
C VAL A 7 -10.49 5.16 0.74
N LEU A 8 -10.93 3.96 0.98
CA LEU A 8 -10.21 2.74 0.64
C LEU A 8 -10.95 1.87 -0.37
N GLY A 9 -10.25 0.94 -0.94
CA GLY A 9 -10.83 0.00 -1.90
C GLY A 9 -9.79 -0.46 -2.92
N PRO A 10 -10.16 -1.43 -3.76
CA PRO A 10 -9.22 -2.03 -4.70
C PRO A 10 -8.76 -1.05 -5.78
N THR A 11 -7.63 -1.39 -6.42
CA THR A 11 -7.14 -0.64 -7.57
C THR A 11 -8.18 -0.65 -8.69
N GLY A 12 -8.37 0.49 -9.37
CA GLY A 12 -9.33 0.65 -10.47
C GLY A 12 -10.78 0.93 -10.06
N VAL A 13 -11.12 0.98 -8.75
CA VAL A 13 -12.51 1.16 -8.29
C VAL A 13 -13.05 2.58 -8.50
N GLY A 14 -12.20 3.61 -8.55
CA GLY A 14 -12.62 5.01 -8.75
C GLY A 14 -12.37 5.91 -7.54
N LYS A 15 -11.42 5.58 -6.65
CA LYS A 15 -11.09 6.38 -5.46
C LYS A 15 -10.73 7.83 -5.76
N THR A 16 -9.93 8.06 -6.80
CA THR A 16 -9.40 9.40 -7.12
C THR A 16 -10.50 10.43 -7.35
N ALA A 17 -11.48 10.11 -8.19
CA ALA A 17 -12.57 11.04 -8.49
C ALA A 17 -13.38 11.41 -7.23
N LEU A 18 -13.70 10.43 -6.38
CA LEU A 18 -14.37 10.69 -5.11
C LEU A 18 -13.50 11.54 -4.18
N CYS A 19 -12.21 11.23 -4.05
CA CYS A 19 -11.31 11.98 -3.17
C CYS A 19 -11.15 13.44 -3.60
N LEU A 20 -11.06 13.73 -4.90
CA LEU A 20 -11.02 15.10 -5.40
C LEU A 20 -12.34 15.86 -5.09
N HIS A 21 -13.49 15.20 -5.25
CA HIS A 21 -14.77 15.77 -4.85
C HIS A 21 -14.84 16.10 -3.36
N LEU A 22 -14.45 15.15 -2.50
CA LEU A 22 -14.45 15.33 -1.04
C LEU A 22 -13.41 16.36 -0.60
N ALA A 23 -12.22 16.39 -1.23
CA ALA A 23 -11.18 17.36 -0.94
C ALA A 23 -11.67 18.79 -1.20
N LYS A 24 -12.40 19.00 -2.30
CA LYS A 24 -13.02 20.30 -2.61
C LYS A 24 -14.11 20.67 -1.60
N ARG A 25 -15.01 19.70 -1.24
CA ARG A 25 -16.11 19.96 -0.30
C ARG A 25 -15.60 20.34 1.09
N TYR A 26 -14.61 19.62 1.60
CA TYR A 26 -14.10 19.80 2.97
C TYR A 26 -12.86 20.70 3.06
N ALA A 27 -12.41 21.30 1.96
CA ALA A 27 -11.14 22.03 1.86
C ALA A 27 -9.96 21.23 2.46
N ALA A 28 -9.94 19.91 2.20
CA ALA A 28 -9.05 18.97 2.83
C ALA A 28 -7.91 18.52 1.90
N HIS A 29 -6.73 18.26 2.47
CA HIS A 29 -5.62 17.66 1.77
C HIS A 29 -5.81 16.14 1.63
N ILE A 30 -5.24 15.55 0.57
CA ILE A 30 -5.28 14.12 0.28
C ILE A 30 -3.94 13.49 0.65
N ILE A 31 -3.98 12.47 1.50
CA ILE A 31 -2.85 11.64 1.92
C ILE A 31 -2.90 10.33 1.12
N SER A 32 -1.92 10.09 0.24
CA SER A 32 -1.86 8.84 -0.53
C SER A 32 -1.29 7.70 0.31
N ALA A 33 -2.13 6.72 0.65
CA ALA A 33 -1.75 5.47 1.30
C ALA A 33 -1.48 4.38 0.24
N ASP A 34 -0.58 4.69 -0.70
CA ASP A 34 -0.11 3.74 -1.71
C ASP A 34 1.42 3.66 -1.70
N SER A 35 1.94 2.50 -1.30
CA SER A 35 3.37 2.27 -1.10
C SER A 35 4.20 2.33 -2.40
N ARG A 36 3.57 2.49 -3.55
CA ARG A 36 4.28 2.58 -4.85
C ARG A 36 4.16 3.96 -5.49
N GLN A 37 3.09 4.69 -5.23
CA GLN A 37 2.92 6.06 -5.72
C GLN A 37 3.90 7.06 -5.08
N MET A 38 4.57 6.68 -4.02
CA MET A 38 5.60 7.50 -3.36
C MET A 38 6.87 7.65 -4.22
N PHE A 39 7.14 6.73 -5.13
CA PHE A 39 8.37 6.75 -5.94
C PHE A 39 8.23 7.65 -7.16
N ALA A 40 9.02 8.73 -7.20
CA ALA A 40 8.96 9.76 -8.25
C ALA A 40 9.17 9.24 -9.68
N GLN A 41 9.89 8.12 -9.83
CA GLN A 41 10.22 7.54 -11.13
C GLN A 41 9.14 6.60 -11.68
N LEU A 42 8.05 6.35 -10.93
CA LEU A 42 7.03 5.35 -11.25
C LEU A 42 5.61 5.94 -11.41
N PRO A 43 5.40 7.13 -11.99
CA PRO A 43 4.07 7.76 -12.00
C PRO A 43 3.04 6.99 -12.83
N ILE A 44 3.42 6.40 -13.97
CA ILE A 44 2.49 5.74 -14.89
C ILE A 44 2.09 4.36 -14.34
N GLY A 45 3.05 3.51 -14.04
CA GLY A 45 2.78 2.13 -13.60
C GLY A 45 2.10 2.03 -12.23
N THR A 46 2.21 3.05 -11.41
CA THR A 46 1.52 3.15 -10.12
C THR A 46 0.19 3.92 -10.21
N ALA A 47 -0.06 4.58 -11.35
CA ALA A 47 -1.14 5.55 -11.55
C ALA A 47 -1.18 6.56 -10.40
N ALA A 48 -0.05 7.19 -10.13
CA ALA A 48 0.06 8.30 -9.21
C ALA A 48 -0.82 9.47 -9.67
N ALA A 49 -1.21 10.34 -8.73
CA ALA A 49 -1.98 11.53 -9.05
C ALA A 49 -1.28 12.38 -10.12
N THR A 50 -2.01 12.70 -11.18
CA THR A 50 -1.48 13.51 -12.29
C THR A 50 -1.26 14.96 -11.86
N PRO A 51 -0.46 15.76 -12.60
CA PRO A 51 -0.32 17.18 -12.32
C PRO A 51 -1.66 17.92 -12.27
N GLU A 52 -2.60 17.56 -13.13
CA GLU A 52 -3.95 18.15 -13.20
C GLU A 52 -4.79 17.78 -11.95
N GLU A 53 -4.64 16.56 -11.44
CA GLU A 53 -5.28 16.12 -10.19
C GLU A 53 -4.65 16.81 -8.99
N GLN A 54 -3.33 16.97 -8.98
CA GLN A 54 -2.60 17.69 -7.91
C GLN A 54 -2.89 19.20 -7.89
N GLN A 55 -3.27 19.82 -9.02
CA GLN A 55 -3.76 21.18 -9.05
C GLN A 55 -5.15 21.35 -8.42
N GLN A 56 -5.98 20.30 -8.42
CA GLN A 56 -7.32 20.35 -7.84
C GLN A 56 -7.32 20.17 -6.31
N ALA A 57 -6.34 19.46 -5.77
CA ALA A 57 -6.18 19.25 -4.34
C ALA A 57 -4.71 18.96 -3.99
N THR A 58 -4.27 19.41 -2.83
CA THR A 58 -2.92 19.10 -2.34
C THR A 58 -2.82 17.60 -2.01
N HIS A 59 -1.87 16.92 -2.65
CA HIS A 59 -1.56 15.51 -2.39
C HIS A 59 -0.25 15.38 -1.62
N HIS A 60 -0.25 14.49 -0.62
CA HIS A 60 0.93 14.13 0.15
C HIS A 60 1.31 12.68 -0.13
N PHE A 61 2.58 12.36 -0.01
CA PHE A 61 3.17 11.04 -0.26
C PHE A 61 2.99 10.53 -1.70
N VAL A 62 3.13 11.44 -2.65
CA VAL A 62 3.14 11.15 -4.08
C VAL A 62 4.44 11.65 -4.68
N GLY A 63 5.24 10.76 -5.26
CA GLY A 63 6.50 11.11 -5.93
C GLY A 63 7.57 11.74 -5.03
N ASN A 64 7.54 11.50 -3.74
CA ASN A 64 8.41 12.12 -2.75
C ASN A 64 9.64 11.27 -2.37
N LEU A 65 9.77 10.05 -2.90
CA LEU A 65 10.88 9.13 -2.64
C LEU A 65 11.62 8.76 -3.92
N LYS A 66 12.91 8.44 -3.77
CA LYS A 66 13.72 7.77 -4.81
C LYS A 66 13.57 6.25 -4.69
N LEU A 67 13.89 5.52 -5.76
CA LEU A 67 13.73 4.06 -5.83
C LEU A 67 14.57 3.28 -4.82
N ASP A 68 15.70 3.80 -4.41
CA ASP A 68 16.65 3.19 -3.47
C ASP A 68 16.37 3.57 -2.01
N GLU A 69 15.46 4.50 -1.75
CA GLU A 69 15.11 4.89 -0.40
C GLU A 69 14.28 3.81 0.29
N TYR A 70 14.67 3.47 1.51
CA TYR A 70 13.90 2.58 2.37
C TYR A 70 12.70 3.30 2.96
N TYR A 71 11.52 2.72 2.79
CA TYR A 71 10.30 3.24 3.41
C TYR A 71 9.35 2.10 3.79
N SER A 72 8.91 2.09 5.03
CA SER A 72 8.09 1.04 5.62
C SER A 72 6.70 1.56 6.02
N ALA A 73 5.82 0.64 6.42
CA ALA A 73 4.53 1.03 6.98
C ALA A 73 4.68 1.78 8.33
N SER A 74 5.77 1.53 9.08
CA SER A 74 6.09 2.28 10.30
C SER A 74 6.51 3.71 9.99
N CYS A 75 7.37 3.91 8.98
CA CYS A 75 7.71 5.26 8.52
C CYS A 75 6.44 6.01 8.07
N PHE A 76 5.58 5.33 7.30
CA PHE A 76 4.31 5.92 6.85
C PHE A 76 3.38 6.29 8.02
N GLU A 77 3.27 5.44 9.05
CA GLU A 77 2.51 5.76 10.28
C GLU A 77 3.04 7.04 10.93
N THR A 78 4.35 7.08 11.19
CA THR A 78 5.02 8.21 11.88
C THR A 78 4.84 9.52 11.09
N ASP A 79 5.18 9.50 9.80
CA ASP A 79 5.13 10.68 8.95
C ASP A 79 3.69 11.16 8.72
N THR A 80 2.74 10.23 8.57
CA THR A 80 1.33 10.57 8.41
C THR A 80 0.74 11.16 9.68
N LEU A 81 1.07 10.65 10.86
CA LEU A 81 0.60 11.22 12.12
C LEU A 81 1.16 12.63 12.33
N ALA A 82 2.45 12.86 12.08
CA ALA A 82 3.05 14.17 12.13
C ALA A 82 2.42 15.17 11.13
N LEU A 83 2.10 14.70 9.93
CA LEU A 83 1.38 15.50 8.94
C LEU A 83 -0.06 15.82 9.40
N LEU A 84 -0.78 14.84 9.95
CA LEU A 84 -2.14 15.03 10.46
C LEU A 84 -2.18 16.06 11.59
N ASP A 85 -1.19 16.11 12.50
CA ASP A 85 -1.09 17.13 13.53
C ASP A 85 -1.02 18.54 12.90
N GLN A 86 -0.24 18.72 11.83
CA GLN A 86 -0.13 19.99 11.10
C GLN A 86 -1.44 20.35 10.38
N LEU A 87 -2.06 19.38 9.68
CA LEU A 87 -3.30 19.61 8.97
C LEU A 87 -4.45 19.95 9.92
N PHE A 88 -4.53 19.25 11.04
CA PHE A 88 -5.55 19.48 12.05
C PHE A 88 -5.34 20.76 12.88
N ALA A 89 -4.18 21.39 12.81
CA ALA A 89 -4.00 22.75 13.34
C ALA A 89 -4.77 23.80 12.52
N ASN A 90 -5.00 23.53 11.22
CA ASN A 90 -5.58 24.47 10.27
C ASN A 90 -6.97 24.06 9.74
N GLY A 91 -7.44 22.87 10.06
CA GLY A 91 -8.72 22.32 9.58
C GLY A 91 -9.22 21.18 10.46
N ASP A 92 -10.47 20.77 10.25
CA ASP A 92 -11.07 19.70 11.02
C ASP A 92 -11.12 18.36 10.27
N VAL A 93 -10.86 18.37 8.97
CA VAL A 93 -10.96 17.19 8.10
C VAL A 93 -9.66 16.98 7.33
N ALA A 94 -9.19 15.75 7.30
CA ALA A 94 -8.14 15.27 6.41
C ALA A 94 -8.64 14.03 5.66
N LEU A 95 -8.16 13.83 4.42
CA LEU A 95 -8.51 12.67 3.60
C LEU A 95 -7.28 11.77 3.47
N MET A 96 -7.47 10.46 3.65
CA MET A 96 -6.48 9.45 3.30
C MET A 96 -7.09 8.50 2.27
N THR A 97 -6.37 8.20 1.20
CA THR A 97 -6.84 7.28 0.17
C THR A 97 -5.76 6.34 -0.29
N GLY A 98 -6.12 5.11 -0.59
CA GLY A 98 -5.13 4.17 -1.12
C GLY A 98 -5.62 2.73 -1.22
N GLY A 99 -4.67 1.90 -1.60
CA GLY A 99 -4.87 0.46 -1.71
C GLY A 99 -3.81 -0.36 -0.95
N SER A 100 -2.84 0.28 -0.30
CA SER A 100 -1.83 -0.38 0.51
C SER A 100 -2.37 -0.68 1.90
N MET A 101 -2.87 -1.90 2.06
CA MET A 101 -3.56 -2.39 3.25
C MET A 101 -2.77 -2.11 4.53
N MET A 102 -1.48 -2.44 4.54
CA MET A 102 -0.61 -2.23 5.70
C MET A 102 -0.41 -0.76 6.06
N TYR A 103 -0.41 0.15 5.07
CA TYR A 103 -0.28 1.59 5.30
C TYR A 103 -1.55 2.16 5.94
N ILE A 104 -2.71 1.73 5.44
CA ILE A 104 -4.00 2.13 6.00
C ILE A 104 -4.13 1.62 7.44
N ASP A 105 -3.84 0.34 7.67
CA ASP A 105 -3.91 -0.27 9.00
C ASP A 105 -2.92 0.39 9.98
N ALA A 106 -1.71 0.73 9.53
CA ALA A 106 -0.70 1.41 10.34
C ALA A 106 -1.22 2.76 10.85
N VAL A 107 -1.82 3.58 10.00
CA VAL A 107 -2.37 4.88 10.40
C VAL A 107 -3.62 4.71 11.26
N CYS A 108 -4.53 3.80 10.89
CA CYS A 108 -5.81 3.65 11.59
C CYS A 108 -5.68 2.95 12.94
N TYR A 109 -4.84 1.92 13.02
CA TYR A 109 -4.77 1.01 14.17
C TYR A 109 -3.42 1.01 14.88
N GLY A 110 -2.40 1.56 14.23
CA GLY A 110 -1.02 1.40 14.65
C GLY A 110 -0.43 0.07 14.23
N ILE A 111 0.88 0.03 14.19
CA ILE A 111 1.63 -1.22 14.05
C ILE A 111 2.54 -1.41 15.25
N ASP A 112 2.96 -2.65 15.44
CA ASP A 112 3.91 -3.00 16.50
C ASP A 112 5.25 -2.31 16.24
N ASP A 113 5.92 -1.86 17.29
CA ASP A 113 7.22 -1.20 17.23
C ASP A 113 8.34 -2.27 17.05
N ILE A 114 8.39 -2.84 15.85
CA ILE A 114 9.40 -3.82 15.46
C ILE A 114 10.65 -3.07 15.02
N PRO A 115 11.84 -3.37 15.58
CA PRO A 115 13.08 -2.72 15.19
C PRO A 115 13.36 -2.83 13.69
N THR A 116 13.91 -1.76 13.11
CA THR A 116 14.37 -1.79 11.72
C THR A 116 15.61 -2.67 11.62
N VAL A 117 15.55 -3.66 10.73
CA VAL A 117 16.66 -4.59 10.50
C VAL A 117 17.82 -3.86 9.82
N ASP A 118 19.03 -3.97 10.37
CA ASP A 118 20.22 -3.46 9.75
C ASP A 118 20.63 -4.25 8.49
N ASP A 119 21.41 -3.61 7.62
CA ASP A 119 21.78 -4.20 6.34
C ASP A 119 22.69 -5.44 6.48
N ASN A 120 23.55 -5.50 7.49
CA ASN A 120 24.43 -6.63 7.71
C ASN A 120 23.62 -7.88 8.10
N THR A 121 22.69 -7.74 9.03
CA THR A 121 21.79 -8.83 9.43
C THR A 121 20.94 -9.30 8.26
N ARG A 122 20.39 -8.38 7.49
CA ARG A 122 19.58 -8.69 6.28
C ARG A 122 20.39 -9.46 5.25
N GLN A 123 21.63 -9.02 4.99
CA GLN A 123 22.52 -9.67 4.06
C GLN A 123 22.94 -11.07 4.56
N HIS A 124 23.19 -11.21 5.84
CA HIS A 124 23.51 -12.49 6.47
C HIS A 124 22.38 -13.50 6.31
N VAL A 125 21.13 -13.13 6.65
CA VAL A 125 19.97 -14.03 6.51
C VAL A 125 19.70 -14.38 5.05
N LYS A 126 19.92 -13.43 4.12
CA LYS A 126 19.82 -13.68 2.68
C LYS A 126 20.84 -14.74 2.23
N GLN A 127 22.09 -14.63 2.67
CA GLN A 127 23.13 -15.62 2.38
C GLN A 127 22.79 -17.00 2.96
N LEU A 128 22.27 -17.05 4.19
CA LEU A 128 21.79 -18.30 4.79
C LEU A 128 20.68 -18.95 3.95
N LEU A 129 19.73 -18.16 3.46
CA LEU A 129 18.67 -18.64 2.58
C LEU A 129 19.22 -19.21 1.26
N GLU A 130 20.19 -18.54 0.66
CA GLU A 130 20.83 -18.99 -0.60
C GLU A 130 21.66 -20.26 -0.42
N GLN A 131 22.36 -20.40 0.70
CA GLN A 131 23.27 -21.53 0.97
C GLN A 131 22.56 -22.76 1.53
N GLN A 132 21.61 -22.57 2.44
CA GLN A 132 21.00 -23.66 3.23
C GLN A 132 19.52 -23.90 2.86
N GLY A 133 18.89 -22.98 2.14
CA GLY A 133 17.51 -23.07 1.73
C GLY A 133 16.51 -22.77 2.85
N LEU A 134 15.25 -22.59 2.46
CA LEU A 134 14.16 -22.23 3.37
C LEU A 134 13.92 -23.23 4.52
N PRO A 135 14.03 -24.58 4.31
CA PRO A 135 13.81 -25.54 5.39
C PRO A 135 14.79 -25.38 6.57
N ALA A 136 16.05 -25.02 6.30
CA ALA A 136 17.02 -24.77 7.35
C ALA A 136 16.65 -23.52 8.17
N LEU A 137 16.25 -22.43 7.50
CA LEU A 137 15.81 -21.22 8.16
C LEU A 137 14.55 -21.45 9.02
N VAL A 138 13.62 -22.24 8.54
CA VAL A 138 12.41 -22.64 9.30
C VAL A 138 12.81 -23.42 10.57
N LYS A 139 13.83 -24.29 10.50
CA LYS A 139 14.36 -25.00 11.68
C LYS A 139 15.04 -24.05 12.68
N MET A 140 15.81 -23.07 12.17
CA MET A 140 16.42 -22.03 13.03
C MET A 140 15.34 -21.20 13.73
N LEU A 141 14.29 -20.79 13.00
CA LEU A 141 13.18 -20.03 13.58
C LEU A 141 12.47 -20.82 14.70
N LYS A 142 12.32 -22.13 14.54
CA LYS A 142 11.75 -22.98 15.59
C LYS A 142 12.58 -22.95 16.88
N GLN A 143 13.89 -22.78 16.79
CA GLN A 143 14.78 -22.71 17.96
C GLN A 143 14.76 -21.32 18.61
N LEU A 144 14.73 -20.26 17.79
CA LEU A 144 14.84 -18.88 18.26
C LEU A 144 13.49 -18.29 18.69
N ASP A 145 12.40 -18.69 18.03
CA ASP A 145 11.04 -18.22 18.33
C ASP A 145 10.03 -19.35 18.05
N PRO A 146 9.87 -20.31 18.98
CA PRO A 146 8.93 -21.43 18.84
C PRO A 146 7.47 -20.96 18.66
N GLU A 147 7.09 -19.91 19.35
CA GLU A 147 5.72 -19.37 19.27
C GLU A 147 5.43 -18.81 17.87
N HIS A 148 6.33 -18.01 17.31
CA HIS A 148 6.15 -17.51 15.94
C HIS A 148 6.18 -18.63 14.91
N TYR A 149 7.04 -19.63 15.10
CA TYR A 149 7.11 -20.80 14.23
C TYR A 149 5.77 -21.53 14.08
N ASP A 150 4.95 -21.59 15.14
CA ASP A 150 3.64 -22.26 15.08
C ASP A 150 2.63 -21.51 14.21
N PHE A 151 2.74 -20.21 14.11
CA PHE A 151 1.81 -19.34 13.36
C PHE A 151 2.28 -18.91 11.98
N VAL A 152 3.60 -18.88 11.73
CA VAL A 152 4.13 -18.38 10.47
C VAL A 152 3.84 -19.33 9.31
N ASP A 153 3.53 -18.76 8.15
CA ASP A 153 3.52 -19.51 6.90
C ASP A 153 4.96 -19.93 6.53
N LYS A 154 5.28 -21.19 6.81
CA LYS A 154 6.61 -21.79 6.63
C LYS A 154 7.04 -21.89 5.15
N GLN A 155 6.09 -21.73 4.22
CA GLN A 155 6.39 -21.68 2.78
C GLN A 155 6.66 -20.25 2.28
N ASN A 156 6.55 -19.26 3.16
CA ASN A 156 6.79 -17.86 2.83
C ASN A 156 8.19 -17.42 3.29
N PRO A 157 9.20 -17.42 2.39
CA PRO A 157 10.58 -17.10 2.77
C PRO A 157 10.71 -15.68 3.35
N ARG A 158 9.92 -14.71 2.86
CA ARG A 158 9.99 -13.34 3.37
C ARG A 158 9.59 -13.24 4.84
N ARG A 159 8.52 -13.96 5.26
CA ARG A 159 8.07 -13.96 6.65
C ARG A 159 9.03 -14.68 7.57
N VAL A 160 9.57 -15.80 7.12
CA VAL A 160 10.56 -16.58 7.88
C VAL A 160 11.85 -15.77 8.04
N CYS A 161 12.40 -15.20 6.95
CA CYS A 161 13.58 -14.37 6.99
C CYS A 161 13.42 -13.17 7.91
N HIS A 162 12.33 -12.42 7.78
CA HIS A 162 12.10 -11.23 8.60
C HIS A 162 12.04 -11.55 10.10
N ALA A 163 11.38 -12.64 10.49
CA ALA A 163 11.37 -13.07 11.89
C ALA A 163 12.78 -13.45 12.38
N LEU A 164 13.55 -14.17 11.56
CA LEU A 164 14.94 -14.52 11.88
C LEU A 164 15.86 -13.29 11.97
N GLU A 165 15.70 -12.34 11.05
CA GLU A 165 16.45 -11.08 11.06
C GLU A 165 16.27 -10.36 12.41
N ILE A 166 15.02 -10.23 12.88
CA ILE A 166 14.74 -9.62 14.18
C ILE A 166 15.35 -10.43 15.33
N CYS A 167 15.18 -11.76 15.34
CA CYS A 167 15.74 -12.60 16.40
C CYS A 167 17.27 -12.52 16.46
N LEU A 168 17.94 -12.57 15.32
CA LEU A 168 19.41 -12.53 15.24
C LEU A 168 19.98 -11.15 15.57
N MET A 169 19.31 -10.08 15.15
CA MET A 169 19.76 -8.71 15.41
C MET A 169 19.59 -8.32 16.87
N THR A 170 18.47 -8.71 17.48
CA THR A 170 18.08 -8.19 18.81
C THR A 170 18.37 -9.16 19.95
N GLY A 171 18.56 -10.45 19.66
CA GLY A 171 18.63 -11.50 20.67
C GLY A 171 17.29 -11.84 21.32
N ASN A 172 16.19 -11.17 20.93
CA ASN A 172 14.84 -11.41 21.45
C ASN A 172 13.98 -12.15 20.40
N THR A 173 12.89 -12.76 20.84
CA THR A 173 11.94 -13.38 19.93
C THR A 173 11.21 -12.32 19.10
N TYR A 174 10.90 -12.60 17.84
CA TYR A 174 10.03 -11.75 17.03
C TYR A 174 8.64 -11.58 17.66
N THR A 175 8.15 -12.64 18.31
CA THR A 175 6.88 -12.64 19.04
C THR A 175 6.84 -11.58 20.13
N SER A 176 7.95 -11.33 20.84
CA SER A 176 7.98 -10.33 21.93
C SER A 176 7.69 -8.89 21.46
N TYR A 177 7.95 -8.60 20.19
CA TYR A 177 7.62 -7.29 19.58
C TYR A 177 6.18 -7.23 19.05
N ARG A 178 5.48 -8.36 18.91
CA ARG A 178 4.15 -8.43 18.32
C ARG A 178 3.04 -8.35 19.38
N LYS A 179 2.83 -7.15 19.88
CA LYS A 179 1.79 -6.88 20.89
C LYS A 179 0.37 -6.96 20.32
N LYS A 180 0.19 -6.68 19.02
CA LYS A 180 -1.12 -6.66 18.32
C LYS A 180 -2.14 -5.72 18.97
N GLU A 181 -1.68 -4.73 19.70
CA GLU A 181 -2.54 -3.75 20.37
C GLU A 181 -2.93 -2.66 19.39
N ARG A 182 -4.23 -2.29 19.39
CA ARG A 182 -4.68 -1.14 18.64
C ARG A 182 -4.31 0.14 19.38
N LYS A 183 -3.51 0.99 18.73
CA LYS A 183 -3.17 2.32 19.25
C LYS A 183 -4.39 3.24 19.11
N GLN A 184 -4.77 3.93 20.18
CA GLN A 184 -5.80 4.95 20.11
C GLN A 184 -5.28 6.18 19.36
N ARG A 185 -6.15 6.78 18.53
CA ARG A 185 -5.84 8.00 17.79
C ARG A 185 -6.54 9.20 18.40
N PRO A 186 -5.91 10.39 18.45
CA PRO A 186 -6.52 11.59 19.02
C PRO A 186 -7.53 12.27 18.08
N PHE A 187 -8.02 11.54 17.06
CA PHE A 187 -8.98 12.02 16.07
C PHE A 187 -9.95 10.89 15.70
N ASN A 188 -11.09 11.26 15.16
CA ASN A 188 -12.04 10.28 14.62
C ASN A 188 -11.56 9.71 13.28
N ILE A 189 -11.95 8.47 13.00
CA ILE A 189 -11.67 7.80 11.75
C ILE A 189 -12.99 7.34 11.13
N ILE A 190 -13.28 7.80 9.91
CA ILE A 190 -14.42 7.34 9.11
C ILE A 190 -13.86 6.54 7.94
N LYS A 191 -14.27 5.28 7.80
CA LYS A 191 -13.79 4.40 6.73
C LYS A 191 -14.86 4.18 5.68
N ILE A 192 -14.57 4.68 4.48
CA ILE A 192 -15.41 4.54 3.28
C ILE A 192 -14.77 3.50 2.37
N GLY A 193 -15.39 2.34 2.27
CA GLY A 193 -14.98 1.28 1.36
C GLY A 193 -15.68 1.43 0.00
N LEU A 194 -14.93 1.43 -1.08
CA LEU A 194 -15.50 1.45 -2.43
C LEU A 194 -15.44 0.07 -3.07
N ASN A 195 -16.53 -0.34 -3.68
CA ASN A 195 -16.60 -1.59 -4.43
C ASN A 195 -17.52 -1.45 -5.64
N ARG A 196 -17.27 -2.26 -6.67
CA ARG A 196 -18.08 -2.41 -7.89
C ARG A 196 -18.30 -3.88 -8.20
N PRO A 197 -19.27 -4.25 -9.03
CA PRO A 197 -19.41 -5.60 -9.55
C PRO A 197 -18.09 -6.12 -10.15
N ARG A 198 -17.82 -7.40 -9.96
CA ARG A 198 -16.54 -8.03 -10.32
C ARG A 198 -16.17 -7.87 -11.80
N GLU A 199 -17.14 -8.02 -12.68
CA GLU A 199 -16.94 -7.91 -14.14
C GLU A 199 -16.56 -6.48 -14.52
N GLU A 200 -17.24 -5.50 -13.97
CA GLU A 200 -16.92 -4.10 -14.17
C GLU A 200 -15.49 -3.78 -13.70
N MET A 201 -15.11 -4.25 -12.52
CA MET A 201 -13.74 -4.11 -12.01
C MET A 201 -12.70 -4.71 -12.95
N TYR A 202 -12.98 -5.88 -13.51
CA TYR A 202 -12.06 -6.54 -14.44
C TYR A 202 -11.91 -5.74 -15.74
N ASN A 203 -13.00 -5.24 -16.29
CA ASN A 203 -12.98 -4.41 -17.49
C ASN A 203 -12.22 -3.12 -17.25
N ARG A 204 -12.48 -2.42 -16.14
CA ARG A 204 -11.75 -1.20 -15.77
C ARG A 204 -10.25 -1.44 -15.59
N ILE A 205 -9.86 -2.52 -14.92
CA ILE A 205 -8.45 -2.90 -14.76
C ILE A 205 -7.80 -3.16 -16.10
N ASN A 206 -8.46 -3.90 -16.99
CA ASN A 206 -7.90 -4.22 -18.31
C ASN A 206 -7.72 -2.95 -19.15
N GLN A 207 -8.71 -2.06 -19.18
CA GLN A 207 -8.64 -0.78 -19.91
C GLN A 207 -7.56 0.13 -19.32
N ARG A 208 -7.45 0.19 -17.99
CA ARG A 208 -6.41 0.98 -17.33
C ARG A 208 -5.00 0.52 -17.70
N VAL A 209 -4.76 -0.78 -17.80
CA VAL A 209 -3.45 -1.31 -18.24
C VAL A 209 -3.16 -0.91 -19.68
N LEU A 210 -4.14 -0.97 -20.59
CA LEU A 210 -3.97 -0.51 -21.97
C LEU A 210 -3.68 0.99 -22.03
N GLN A 211 -4.37 1.79 -21.21
CA GLN A 211 -4.10 3.22 -21.11
C GLN A 211 -2.71 3.52 -20.54
N MET A 212 -2.24 2.77 -19.54
CA MET A 212 -0.87 2.90 -19.03
C MET A 212 0.16 2.62 -20.12
N MET A 213 -0.05 1.58 -20.94
CA MET A 213 0.83 1.29 -22.09
C MET A 213 0.83 2.43 -23.11
N ALA A 214 -0.35 2.94 -23.44
CA ALA A 214 -0.47 4.09 -24.36
C ALA A 214 0.17 5.38 -23.81
N ASN A 215 0.22 5.53 -22.48
CA ASN A 215 0.85 6.67 -21.81
C ASN A 215 2.36 6.48 -21.58
N GLY A 216 2.98 5.41 -22.08
CA GLY A 216 4.44 5.21 -22.04
C GLY A 216 4.91 4.37 -20.85
N LEU A 217 4.11 3.41 -20.35
CA LEU A 217 4.53 2.52 -19.26
C LEU A 217 5.76 1.67 -19.65
N GLU A 218 5.89 1.27 -20.92
CA GLU A 218 7.06 0.51 -21.37
C GLU A 218 8.34 1.35 -21.27
N GLU A 219 8.30 2.59 -21.72
CA GLU A 219 9.43 3.54 -21.64
C GLU A 219 9.78 3.86 -20.19
N GLU A 220 8.77 4.03 -19.32
CA GLU A 220 8.98 4.21 -17.89
C GLU A 220 9.70 3.00 -17.29
N ALA A 221 9.22 1.80 -17.57
CA ALA A 221 9.85 0.56 -17.09
C ALA A 221 11.27 0.38 -17.64
N ARG A 222 11.53 0.76 -18.91
CA ARG A 222 12.84 0.67 -19.53
C ARG A 222 13.85 1.60 -18.88
N ARG A 223 13.45 2.81 -18.48
CA ARG A 223 14.31 3.76 -17.74
C ARG A 223 14.80 3.19 -16.40
N VAL A 224 13.94 2.47 -15.71
CA VAL A 224 14.27 1.91 -14.38
C VAL A 224 14.78 0.46 -14.42
N TYR A 225 14.79 -0.17 -15.59
CA TYR A 225 15.24 -1.55 -15.78
C TYR A 225 16.66 -1.85 -15.25
N PRO A 226 17.66 -0.95 -15.38
CA PRO A 226 18.99 -1.18 -14.76
C PRO A 226 18.93 -1.38 -13.23
N LEU A 227 17.89 -0.85 -12.59
CA LEU A 227 17.66 -0.91 -11.14
C LEU A 227 16.69 -2.04 -10.73
N ARG A 228 16.38 -2.99 -11.61
CA ARG A 228 15.35 -4.02 -11.43
C ARG A 228 15.50 -4.90 -10.18
N GLY A 229 16.67 -4.90 -9.58
CA GLY A 229 16.94 -5.61 -8.31
C GLY A 229 16.36 -4.92 -7.07
N LEU A 230 15.95 -3.65 -7.16
CA LEU A 230 15.41 -2.91 -6.03
C LEU A 230 14.01 -3.41 -5.64
N ASN A 231 13.74 -3.41 -4.33
CA ASN A 231 12.44 -3.84 -3.81
C ASN A 231 11.27 -2.94 -4.26
N SER A 232 11.53 -1.66 -4.48
CA SER A 232 10.57 -0.69 -5.03
C SER A 232 9.99 -1.12 -6.37
N LEU A 233 10.80 -1.78 -7.21
CA LEU A 233 10.43 -2.29 -8.53
C LEU A 233 9.83 -3.70 -8.51
N ASN A 234 9.77 -4.35 -7.34
CA ASN A 234 9.11 -5.64 -7.17
C ASN A 234 7.58 -5.47 -7.11
N THR A 235 6.98 -4.95 -8.16
CA THR A 235 5.55 -4.66 -8.25
C THR A 235 4.99 -5.01 -9.62
N VAL A 236 3.67 -5.13 -9.72
CA VAL A 236 2.95 -5.41 -10.98
C VAL A 236 3.17 -4.27 -11.96
N GLY A 237 3.33 -4.60 -13.21
CA GLY A 237 3.67 -3.69 -14.30
C GLY A 237 5.15 -3.82 -14.68
N TYR A 238 6.04 -3.58 -13.74
CA TYR A 238 7.49 -3.58 -13.99
C TYR A 238 8.06 -4.97 -14.13
N LYS A 239 7.70 -5.92 -13.27
CA LYS A 239 8.22 -7.29 -13.36
C LYS A 239 7.89 -7.97 -14.68
N GLU A 240 6.68 -7.77 -15.16
CA GLU A 240 6.23 -8.36 -16.42
C GLU A 240 6.94 -7.72 -17.61
N LEU A 241 7.14 -6.40 -17.58
CA LEU A 241 7.92 -5.71 -18.61
C LEU A 241 9.41 -6.05 -18.53
N PHE A 242 9.97 -6.26 -17.35
CA PHE A 242 11.35 -6.74 -17.20
C PHE A 242 11.51 -8.14 -17.79
N ALA A 243 10.56 -9.04 -17.59
CA ALA A 243 10.57 -10.36 -18.22
C ALA A 243 10.48 -10.26 -19.76
N HIS A 244 9.77 -9.25 -20.27
CA HIS A 244 9.77 -8.95 -21.70
C HIS A 244 11.16 -8.42 -22.17
N PHE A 245 11.79 -7.52 -21.43
CA PHE A 245 13.10 -6.99 -21.77
C PHE A 245 14.21 -8.06 -21.70
N ASP A 246 14.04 -9.05 -20.82
CA ASP A 246 14.92 -10.23 -20.73
C ASP A 246 14.65 -11.25 -21.87
N GLY A 247 13.67 -11.02 -22.76
CA GLY A 247 13.31 -11.93 -23.85
C GLY A 247 12.53 -13.18 -23.42
N ILE A 248 12.06 -13.23 -22.17
CA ILE A 248 11.35 -14.40 -21.61
C ILE A 248 9.92 -14.48 -22.13
N ILE A 249 9.25 -13.34 -22.33
CA ILE A 249 7.88 -13.26 -22.86
C ILE A 249 7.75 -12.13 -23.90
N PRO A 250 6.85 -12.25 -24.88
CA PRO A 250 6.55 -11.14 -25.79
C PRO A 250 5.77 -10.03 -25.09
N LEU A 251 5.76 -8.82 -25.65
CA LEU A 251 5.12 -7.64 -25.07
C LEU A 251 3.62 -7.87 -24.76
N GLU A 252 2.88 -8.45 -25.70
CA GLU A 252 1.46 -8.79 -25.49
C GLU A 252 1.28 -9.78 -24.34
N GLY A 253 2.27 -10.67 -24.14
CA GLY A 253 2.32 -11.60 -23.00
C GLY A 253 2.49 -10.85 -21.69
N ALA A 254 3.39 -9.86 -21.65
CA ALA A 254 3.59 -8.99 -20.48
C ALA A 254 2.31 -8.21 -20.15
N VAL A 255 1.67 -7.59 -21.13
CA VAL A 255 0.42 -6.84 -20.94
C VAL A 255 -0.69 -7.74 -20.37
N ARG A 256 -0.90 -8.93 -20.93
CA ARG A 256 -1.88 -9.91 -20.39
C ARG A 256 -1.56 -10.34 -18.95
N GLN A 257 -0.27 -10.50 -18.63
CA GLN A 257 0.14 -10.84 -17.25
C GLN A 257 -0.08 -9.67 -16.30
N ILE A 258 0.21 -8.42 -16.69
CA ILE A 258 -0.08 -7.22 -15.90
C ILE A 258 -1.58 -7.15 -15.57
N GLN A 259 -2.44 -7.31 -16.56
CA GLN A 259 -3.89 -7.34 -16.34
C GLN A 259 -4.30 -8.44 -15.36
N SER A 260 -3.80 -9.66 -15.54
CA SER A 260 -4.12 -10.81 -14.68
C SER A 260 -3.62 -10.61 -13.25
N ASN A 261 -2.38 -10.14 -13.07
CA ASN A 261 -1.78 -9.91 -11.76
C ASN A 261 -2.42 -8.72 -11.04
N THR A 262 -2.84 -7.67 -11.76
CA THR A 262 -3.62 -6.56 -11.20
C THR A 262 -4.99 -7.02 -10.70
N ARG A 263 -5.71 -7.88 -11.46
CA ARG A 263 -6.96 -8.50 -10.99
C ARG A 263 -6.75 -9.39 -9.76
N ARG A 264 -5.62 -10.11 -9.68
CA ARG A 264 -5.25 -10.91 -8.49
C ARG A 264 -4.98 -10.01 -7.30
N TYR A 265 -4.27 -8.91 -7.48
CA TYR A 265 -4.00 -7.93 -6.43
C TYR A 265 -5.28 -7.27 -5.93
N MET A 266 -6.17 -6.84 -6.82
CA MET A 266 -7.51 -6.33 -6.50
C MET A 266 -8.29 -7.27 -5.56
N ARG A 267 -8.30 -8.58 -5.86
CA ARG A 267 -8.98 -9.56 -5.00
C ARG A 267 -8.36 -9.66 -3.62
N LYS A 268 -7.02 -9.59 -3.53
CA LYS A 268 -6.31 -9.59 -2.23
C LYS A 268 -6.68 -8.36 -1.40
N GLN A 269 -6.75 -7.19 -2.02
CA GLN A 269 -7.19 -5.95 -1.36
C GLN A 269 -8.62 -6.08 -0.81
N LEU A 270 -9.57 -6.54 -1.62
CA LEU A 270 -10.95 -6.76 -1.18
C LEU A 270 -11.05 -7.77 -0.04
N THR A 271 -10.33 -8.88 -0.13
CA THR A 271 -10.32 -9.91 0.94
C THR A 271 -9.76 -9.34 2.24
N TRP A 272 -8.80 -8.44 2.17
CA TRP A 272 -8.24 -7.79 3.35
C TRP A 272 -9.23 -6.82 3.97
N PHE A 273 -9.70 -5.84 3.18
CA PHE A 273 -10.59 -4.80 3.68
C PHE A 273 -11.94 -5.33 4.18
N LYS A 274 -12.47 -6.41 3.59
CA LYS A 274 -13.72 -7.03 4.05
C LYS A 274 -13.66 -7.66 5.45
N LYS A 275 -12.47 -7.81 6.04
CA LYS A 275 -12.31 -8.28 7.41
C LYS A 275 -12.55 -7.19 8.45
N ASP A 276 -12.52 -5.94 8.05
CA ASP A 276 -12.74 -4.80 8.92
C ASP A 276 -14.23 -4.42 8.93
N PRO A 277 -14.94 -4.67 10.04
CA PRO A 277 -16.37 -4.37 10.15
C PRO A 277 -16.68 -2.87 10.26
N GLU A 278 -15.68 -2.03 10.52
CA GLU A 278 -15.83 -0.57 10.64
C GLU A 278 -15.91 0.11 9.27
N ILE A 279 -15.66 -0.62 8.17
CA ILE A 279 -15.72 -0.07 6.81
C ILE A 279 -17.17 -0.05 6.34
N LYS A 280 -17.69 1.12 6.05
CA LYS A 280 -18.97 1.30 5.36
C LYS A 280 -18.75 1.24 3.85
N TRP A 281 -19.37 0.27 3.20
CA TRP A 281 -19.19 0.00 1.78
C TRP A 281 -20.21 0.72 0.92
N PHE A 282 -19.73 1.34 -0.19
CA PHE A 282 -20.53 2.07 -1.16
C PHE A 282 -20.13 1.72 -2.59
N HIS A 283 -21.07 1.97 -3.51
CA HIS A 283 -20.72 2.08 -4.92
C HIS A 283 -20.09 3.45 -5.17
N PRO A 284 -18.96 3.59 -5.88
CA PRO A 284 -18.27 4.88 -6.04
C PRO A 284 -19.09 5.94 -6.80
N ASP A 285 -20.11 5.54 -7.54
CA ASP A 285 -21.00 6.48 -8.25
C ASP A 285 -22.08 7.08 -7.34
N ASN A 286 -22.25 6.56 -6.13
CA ASN A 286 -23.18 7.08 -5.11
C ASN A 286 -22.54 8.23 -4.30
N THR A 287 -22.00 9.23 -4.99
CA THR A 287 -21.24 10.33 -4.35
C THR A 287 -22.08 11.08 -3.32
N GLU A 288 -23.34 11.33 -3.61
CA GLU A 288 -24.27 12.03 -2.68
C GLU A 288 -24.50 11.21 -1.40
N GLU A 289 -24.78 9.90 -1.51
CA GLU A 289 -24.97 9.03 -0.36
C GLU A 289 -23.71 8.98 0.52
N ILE A 290 -22.52 8.90 -0.11
CA ILE A 290 -21.23 8.90 0.60
C ILE A 290 -21.03 10.23 1.32
N THR A 291 -21.32 11.35 0.65
CA THR A 291 -21.17 12.68 1.21
C THR A 291 -22.09 12.88 2.42
N ASN A 292 -23.38 12.54 2.29
CA ASN A 292 -24.34 12.61 3.38
C ASN A 292 -23.95 11.73 4.58
N TYR A 293 -23.40 10.55 4.32
CA TYR A 293 -22.88 9.69 5.37
C TYR A 293 -21.71 10.35 6.11
N ILE A 294 -20.76 10.96 5.41
CA ILE A 294 -19.64 11.67 6.03
C ILE A 294 -20.12 12.89 6.81
N ASP A 295 -21.00 13.71 6.25
CA ASP A 295 -21.52 14.93 6.85
C ASP A 295 -22.20 14.66 8.20
N SER A 296 -22.87 13.51 8.36
CA SER A 296 -23.48 13.09 9.63
C SER A 296 -22.48 12.93 10.78
N PHE A 297 -21.18 12.76 10.49
CA PHE A 297 -20.10 12.65 11.48
C PHE A 297 -19.32 13.95 11.67
N VAL A 298 -19.12 14.73 10.60
CA VAL A 298 -18.30 15.95 10.66
C VAL A 298 -19.13 17.19 11.05
N GLY A 299 -20.45 17.05 11.18
CA GLY A 299 -21.34 18.11 11.69
C GLY A 299 -21.59 19.23 10.69
N ILE A 300 -21.48 18.93 9.39
CA ILE A 300 -21.91 19.85 8.33
C ILE A 300 -23.37 19.50 8.01
N THR A 301 -24.27 20.35 8.43
CA THR A 301 -25.68 20.34 7.96
C THR A 301 -25.80 21.41 6.90
N ASP A 302 -26.27 21.04 5.68
CA ASP A 302 -26.60 22.00 4.62
C ASP A 302 -27.62 23.05 5.07
#